data_731c4c956b63bca81f4dfe062660cbee
#
_entry.id   731c4c956b63bca81f4dfe062660cbee
#
_cell.length_a   1.000
_cell.length_b   1.000
_cell.length_c   1.000
_cell.angle_alpha   90.00
_cell.angle_beta   90.00
_cell.angle_gamma   90.00
#
_symmetry.space_group_name_H-M   'P 1'
#
loop_
_entity.id
_entity.type
_entity.pdbx_description
1 polymer ?
#
loop_
_entity_poly.entity_id
_entity_poly.type
_entity_poly.pdbx_seq_one_letter_code
_entity_poly.pdbx_strand_id
1 'polypeptide(L)'
;MKIEKPMEMEKQAMLQLKGIYLAPYIQLATALVGKSRHAGGNMFRHQIDTLGILIDYGYIDSVLLKASVIHDLIEDVPGYNHNLILEVESEASQVYDLVLEVTKKEGQAKND
;
A
#
# COMPACT_ATOMS: atom_id res chain seq x y z
N MET A 1 19.16 11.87 -24.32
CA MET A 1 18.41 12.81 -23.61
C MET A 1 19.11 13.13 -22.34
N LYS A 2 19.02 14.27 -21.93
CA LYS A 2 19.62 14.54 -20.75
C LYS A 2 18.64 14.77 -19.72
N ILE A 3 18.91 14.28 -18.58
CA ILE A 3 18.09 14.52 -17.49
C ILE A 3 18.48 15.82 -16.91
N GLU A 4 17.61 16.73 -17.00
CA GLU A 4 17.82 17.94 -16.31
C GLU A 4 17.87 17.63 -14.87
N LYS A 5 18.41 18.49 -14.09
CA LYS A 5 18.28 18.28 -12.70
C LYS A 5 16.80 18.15 -12.37
N PRO A 6 16.47 17.37 -11.36
CA PRO A 6 15.06 17.17 -11.01
C PRO A 6 14.39 18.51 -10.75
N MET A 7 13.15 18.61 -11.17
CA MET A 7 12.38 19.78 -10.86
C MET A 7 12.18 19.87 -9.36
N GLU A 8 11.92 21.06 -8.89
CA GLU A 8 11.77 21.27 -7.46
C GLU A 8 10.70 20.38 -6.86
N MET A 9 9.59 20.18 -7.59
CA MET A 9 8.53 19.33 -7.11
C MET A 9 9.00 17.88 -6.98
N GLU A 10 9.80 17.41 -7.93
CA GLU A 10 10.31 16.06 -7.87
C GLU A 10 11.25 15.86 -6.68
N LYS A 11 12.07 16.86 -6.40
CA LYS A 11 12.95 16.78 -5.25
C LYS A 11 12.17 16.72 -3.96
N GLN A 12 11.13 17.53 -3.84
CA GLN A 12 10.30 17.52 -2.65
C GLN A 12 9.59 16.20 -2.47
N ALA A 13 9.08 15.64 -3.56
CA ALA A 13 8.43 14.34 -3.52
C ALA A 13 9.40 13.27 -3.05
N MET A 14 10.63 13.28 -3.55
CA MET A 14 11.64 12.33 -3.13
C MET A 14 11.95 12.44 -1.65
N LEU A 15 12.03 13.67 -1.15
CA LEU A 15 12.31 13.86 0.27
C LEU A 15 11.15 13.37 1.14
N GLN A 16 9.93 13.65 0.71
CA GLN A 16 8.76 13.16 1.42
C GLN A 16 8.73 11.65 1.44
N LEU A 17 8.99 11.04 0.28
CA LEU A 17 8.95 9.59 0.16
C LEU A 17 9.99 8.93 1.05
N LYS A 18 11.19 9.50 1.13
CA LYS A 18 12.24 8.95 1.98
C LYS A 18 11.84 8.96 3.45
N GLY A 19 10.99 9.89 3.85
CA GLY A 19 10.55 9.96 5.24
C GLY A 19 9.41 9.03 5.59
N ILE A 20 8.85 8.32 4.60
CA ILE A 20 7.74 7.41 4.86
C ILE A 20 8.27 6.03 5.21
N TYR A 21 7.86 5.53 6.36
CA TYR A 21 8.36 4.26 6.88
C TYR A 21 7.53 3.11 6.31
N LEU A 22 7.85 2.70 5.08
CA LEU A 22 7.11 1.66 4.37
C LEU A 22 7.56 0.25 4.71
N ALA A 23 8.78 0.09 5.20
CA ALA A 23 9.37 -1.24 5.36
C ALA A 23 8.51 -2.21 6.17
N PRO A 24 7.93 -1.83 7.33
CA PRO A 24 7.13 -2.79 8.07
C PRO A 24 5.88 -3.22 7.31
N TYR A 25 5.31 -2.33 6.50
CA TYR A 25 4.12 -2.69 5.72
C TYR A 25 4.47 -3.61 4.56
N ILE A 26 5.61 -3.39 3.93
CA ILE A 26 6.08 -4.29 2.89
C ILE A 26 6.32 -5.67 3.49
N GLN A 27 6.88 -5.73 4.69
CA GLN A 27 7.10 -7.00 5.35
C GLN A 27 5.78 -7.70 5.67
N LEU A 28 4.77 -6.98 6.15
CA LEU A 28 3.47 -7.57 6.38
C LEU A 28 2.88 -8.13 5.08
N ALA A 29 3.05 -7.41 3.99
CA ALA A 29 2.49 -7.81 2.70
C ALA A 29 3.12 -9.08 2.16
N THR A 30 4.26 -9.51 2.69
CA THR A 30 4.86 -10.77 2.22
C THR A 30 3.96 -11.97 2.47
N ALA A 31 2.96 -11.84 3.34
CA ALA A 31 1.97 -12.91 3.52
C ALA A 31 1.19 -13.18 2.24
N LEU A 32 1.23 -12.26 1.28
CA LEU A 32 0.54 -12.42 0.01
C LEU A 32 1.40 -13.07 -1.08
N VAL A 33 2.67 -13.39 -0.78
CA VAL A 33 3.59 -13.87 -1.81
C VAL A 33 3.08 -15.15 -2.49
N GLY A 34 2.46 -16.02 -1.74
CA GLY A 34 1.98 -17.28 -2.31
C GLY A 34 0.59 -17.24 -2.91
N LYS A 35 -0.04 -16.05 -2.93
CA LYS A 35 -1.40 -15.92 -3.44
C LYS A 35 -1.41 -15.51 -4.89
N SER A 36 -2.19 -16.22 -5.71
CA SER A 36 -2.29 -15.92 -7.13
C SER A 36 -3.44 -14.96 -7.40
N ARG A 37 -3.26 -14.11 -8.43
CA ARG A 37 -4.33 -13.25 -8.90
C ARG A 37 -5.03 -13.89 -10.08
N HIS A 38 -6.31 -13.60 -10.24
CA HIS A 38 -7.04 -14.06 -11.43
C HIS A 38 -6.42 -13.53 -12.71
N ALA A 39 -5.90 -12.33 -12.66
CA ALA A 39 -5.31 -11.71 -13.85
C ALA A 39 -3.85 -12.08 -14.07
N GLY A 40 -3.32 -13.01 -13.24
CA GLY A 40 -1.92 -13.42 -13.35
C GLY A 40 -1.05 -12.70 -12.34
N GLY A 41 0.11 -13.28 -12.05
CA GLY A 41 1.03 -12.77 -11.05
C GLY A 41 0.56 -13.10 -9.65
N ASN A 42 1.31 -12.65 -8.64
CA ASN A 42 0.90 -12.90 -7.28
C ASN A 42 0.44 -11.62 -6.60
N MET A 43 -0.27 -11.79 -5.51
CA MET A 43 -0.88 -10.67 -4.81
C MET A 43 0.15 -9.72 -4.22
N PHE A 44 1.28 -10.24 -3.78
CA PHE A 44 2.32 -9.37 -3.24
C PHE A 44 2.81 -8.38 -4.30
N ARG A 45 3.08 -8.89 -5.51
CA ARG A 45 3.52 -8.05 -6.61
C ARG A 45 2.48 -6.99 -6.95
N HIS A 46 1.21 -7.37 -6.88
CA HIS A 46 0.12 -6.45 -7.12
C HIS A 46 0.13 -5.28 -6.13
N GLN A 47 0.38 -5.56 -4.85
CA GLN A 47 0.44 -4.48 -3.85
C GLN A 47 1.59 -3.52 -4.16
N ILE A 48 2.73 -4.07 -4.53
CA ILE A 48 3.90 -3.23 -4.85
C ILE A 48 3.64 -2.42 -6.12
N ASP A 49 2.97 -3.00 -7.09
CA ASP A 49 2.63 -2.27 -8.32
C ASP A 49 1.66 -1.13 -8.02
N THR A 50 0.69 -1.34 -7.15
CA THR A 50 -0.24 -0.29 -6.74
C THR A 50 0.51 0.87 -6.08
N LEU A 51 1.44 0.54 -5.20
CA LEU A 51 2.28 1.55 -4.58
C LEU A 51 3.02 2.38 -5.64
N GLY A 52 3.61 1.70 -6.61
CA GLY A 52 4.34 2.37 -7.68
C GLY A 52 3.45 3.30 -8.48
N ILE A 53 2.24 2.87 -8.80
CA ILE A 53 1.30 3.70 -9.55
C ILE A 53 0.95 4.96 -8.79
N LEU A 54 0.69 4.85 -7.49
CA LEU A 54 0.36 6.02 -6.68
C LEU A 54 1.52 7.02 -6.66
N ILE A 55 2.73 6.52 -6.53
CA ILE A 55 3.90 7.38 -6.53
C ILE A 55 4.05 8.07 -7.88
N ASP A 56 3.83 7.33 -8.97
CA ASP A 56 3.94 7.90 -10.31
C ASP A 56 2.95 9.03 -10.54
N TYR A 57 1.79 8.96 -9.91
CA TYR A 57 0.78 10.00 -10.05
C TYR A 57 0.92 11.08 -8.98
N GLY A 58 1.97 11.03 -8.17
CA GLY A 58 2.25 12.09 -7.22
C GLY A 58 1.50 12.02 -5.91
N TYR A 59 0.87 10.90 -5.61
CA TYR A 59 0.15 10.74 -4.35
C TYR A 59 1.11 10.33 -3.24
N ILE A 60 1.92 11.26 -2.77
CA ILE A 60 2.93 10.99 -1.75
C ILE A 60 2.34 11.32 -0.38
N ASP A 61 1.46 10.46 0.07
CA ASP A 61 0.84 10.59 1.39
C ASP A 61 1.17 9.37 2.21
N SER A 62 1.67 9.59 3.42
CA SER A 62 2.18 8.50 4.26
C SER A 62 1.13 7.42 4.51
N VAL A 63 -0.04 7.80 4.99
CA VAL A 63 -1.08 6.81 5.30
C VAL A 63 -1.58 6.11 4.05
N LEU A 64 -1.77 6.87 2.97
CA LEU A 64 -2.25 6.29 1.72
C LEU A 64 -1.28 5.27 1.14
N LEU A 65 0.01 5.61 1.10
CA LEU A 65 1.01 4.69 0.54
C LEU A 65 1.14 3.44 1.39
N LYS A 66 1.12 3.58 2.71
CA LYS A 66 1.18 2.42 3.59
C LYS A 66 -0.04 1.54 3.38
N ALA A 67 -1.23 2.14 3.27
CA ALA A 67 -2.44 1.37 3.05
C ALA A 67 -2.40 0.64 1.71
N SER A 68 -1.84 1.26 0.67
CA SER A 68 -1.79 0.63 -0.65
C SER A 68 -0.99 -0.67 -0.63
N VAL A 69 0.03 -0.73 0.22
CA VAL A 69 0.89 -1.91 0.29
C VAL A 69 0.16 -3.10 0.93
N ILE A 70 -0.79 -2.85 1.82
CA ILE A 70 -1.45 -3.92 2.55
C ILE A 70 -2.95 -4.01 2.28
N HIS A 71 -3.46 -3.27 1.27
CA HIS A 71 -4.90 -3.12 1.14
C HIS A 71 -5.65 -4.44 0.89
N ASP A 72 -5.01 -5.44 0.30
CA ASP A 72 -5.66 -6.74 0.10
C ASP A 72 -5.31 -7.77 1.17
N LEU A 73 -4.48 -7.39 2.14
CA LEU A 73 -4.00 -8.36 3.11
C LEU A 73 -5.13 -8.94 3.96
N ILE A 74 -6.01 -8.09 4.43
CA ILE A 74 -7.11 -8.52 5.30
C ILE A 74 -8.07 -9.40 4.54
N GLU A 75 -8.37 -9.03 3.29
CA GLU A 75 -9.35 -9.73 2.49
C GLU A 75 -8.84 -11.07 1.97
N ASP A 76 -7.57 -11.10 1.58
CA ASP A 76 -7.03 -12.25 0.85
C ASP A 76 -6.25 -13.24 1.72
N VAL A 77 -6.08 -12.94 3.01
CA VAL A 77 -5.44 -13.88 3.93
C VAL A 77 -6.41 -14.14 5.08
N PRO A 78 -7.28 -15.14 4.93
CA PRO A 78 -8.26 -15.43 5.96
C PRO A 78 -7.58 -15.76 7.29
N GLY A 79 -8.12 -15.23 8.36
CA GLY A 79 -7.56 -15.48 9.68
C GLY A 79 -6.33 -14.67 10.02
N TYR A 80 -5.96 -13.70 9.17
CA TYR A 80 -4.81 -12.87 9.45
C TYR A 80 -5.03 -12.11 10.76
N ASN A 81 -3.99 -12.07 11.58
CA ASN A 81 -4.09 -11.39 12.87
C ASN A 81 -3.95 -9.87 12.67
N HIS A 82 -5.07 -9.17 12.73
CA HIS A 82 -5.08 -7.74 12.49
C HIS A 82 -4.25 -6.96 13.50
N ASN A 83 -4.02 -7.52 14.69
CA ASN A 83 -3.17 -6.85 15.66
C ASN A 83 -1.75 -6.68 15.17
N LEU A 84 -1.29 -7.57 14.28
CA LEU A 84 0.04 -7.44 13.71
C LEU A 84 0.17 -6.13 12.92
N ILE A 85 -0.92 -5.71 12.28
CA ILE A 85 -0.92 -4.44 11.57
C ILE A 85 -0.89 -3.29 12.56
N LEU A 86 -1.74 -3.34 13.57
CA LEU A 86 -1.90 -2.23 14.50
C LEU A 86 -0.67 -1.94 15.34
N GLU A 87 0.19 -2.94 15.48
CA GLU A 87 1.37 -2.82 16.34
C GLU A 87 2.63 -2.45 15.60
N VAL A 88 2.55 -2.28 14.27
CA VAL A 88 3.75 -2.22 13.47
C VAL A 88 4.48 -0.87 13.58
N GLU A 89 3.74 0.23 13.74
CA GLU A 89 4.36 1.54 13.94
C GLU A 89 3.26 2.57 14.27
N SER A 90 3.63 3.84 14.41
CA SER A 90 2.74 4.83 15.03
C SER A 90 1.52 5.20 14.19
N GLU A 91 1.60 5.12 12.87
CA GLU A 91 0.45 5.45 12.03
C GLU A 91 -0.45 4.26 11.73
N ALA A 92 -0.16 3.11 12.31
CA ALA A 92 -0.84 1.87 11.94
C ALA A 92 -2.36 1.93 12.08
N SER A 93 -2.87 2.60 13.10
CA SER A 93 -4.32 2.64 13.27
C SER A 93 -4.98 3.43 12.15
N GLN A 94 -4.36 4.53 11.71
CA GLN A 94 -4.89 5.30 10.59
C GLN A 94 -4.83 4.50 9.29
N VAL A 95 -3.75 3.77 9.08
CA VAL A 95 -3.59 2.92 7.91
C VAL A 95 -4.66 1.84 7.91
N TYR A 96 -4.85 1.20 9.05
CA TYR A 96 -5.82 0.12 9.18
C TYR A 96 -7.24 0.64 8.90
N ASP A 97 -7.58 1.80 9.44
CA ASP A 97 -8.90 2.37 9.21
C ASP A 97 -9.13 2.64 7.72
N LEU A 98 -8.13 3.15 7.02
CA LEU A 98 -8.26 3.41 5.59
C LEU A 98 -8.44 2.11 4.81
N VAL A 99 -7.68 1.07 5.15
CA VAL A 99 -7.81 -0.21 4.48
C VAL A 99 -9.21 -0.78 4.67
N LEU A 100 -9.74 -0.70 5.89
CA LEU A 100 -11.09 -1.20 6.15
C LEU A 100 -12.13 -0.44 5.35
N GLU A 101 -11.96 0.86 5.23
CA GLU A 101 -12.94 1.66 4.49
C GLU A 101 -12.95 1.31 3.02
N VAL A 102 -11.77 1.13 2.43
CA VAL A 102 -11.67 0.74 1.03
C VAL A 102 -12.27 -0.65 0.81
N THR A 103 -11.96 -1.59 1.68
CA THR A 103 -12.50 -2.94 1.59
C THR A 103 -14.03 -2.94 1.67
N LYS A 104 -14.58 -2.14 2.58
CA LYS A 104 -16.01 -2.05 2.73
C LYS A 104 -16.68 -1.50 1.48
N LYS A 105 -16.08 -0.47 0.87
CA LYS A 105 -16.64 0.10 -0.34
C LYS A 105 -16.59 -0.86 -1.50
N GLU A 106 -15.51 -1.62 -1.61
CA GLU A 106 -15.41 -2.62 -2.66
C GLU A 106 -16.46 -3.70 -2.47
N GLY A 107 -16.72 -4.10 -1.24
CA GLY A 107 -17.75 -5.08 -0.95
C GLY A 107 -19.13 -4.58 -1.35
N GLN A 108 -19.41 -3.32 -1.09
CA GLN A 108 -20.68 -2.73 -1.48
C GLN A 108 -20.84 -2.71 -2.99
N ALA A 109 -19.79 -2.35 -3.70
CA ALA A 109 -19.83 -2.32 -5.15
C ALA A 109 -20.08 -3.71 -5.73
N LYS A 110 -19.49 -4.73 -5.13
CA LYS A 110 -19.67 -6.08 -5.61
C LYS A 110 -21.09 -6.59 -5.40
N ASN A 111 -21.77 -6.08 -4.39
CA ASN A 111 -23.11 -6.51 -4.08
C ASN A 111 -24.18 -5.82 -4.89
N ASP A 112 -23.80 -4.79 -5.58
CA ASP A 112 -24.73 -4.10 -6.47
C ASP A 112 -24.79 -4.81 -7.81
#